data_64fed6b60d57822f7106829c13226b32
#
_entry.id   64fed6b60d57822f7106829c13226b32
#
_cell.length_a   1.000
_cell.length_b   1.000
_cell.length_c   1.000
_cell.angle_alpha   90.00
_cell.angle_beta   90.00
_cell.angle_gamma   90.00
#
_symmetry.space_group_name_H-M   'P 1'
#
loop_
_entity.id
_entity.type
_entity.pdbx_description
1 polymer ?
#
loop_
_entity_poly.entity_id
_entity_poly.type
_entity_poly.pdbx_seq_one_letter_code
_entity_poly.pdbx_strand_id
1 'polypeptide(L)'
;MNTKLMASVSVLALVLAGCASNEPKPLTETPEVKYKTAKVEATTSIIPDWYKKMPEKKGSIFTVGAAVAPDLQFAVDIATMNAKVVLADRINCKLKAMTKSWMAKLGQTDVDANVMTEIEKVAKNVIANVDVAGYNPIEVEVFPSGTQYRAFVLLEYSDKEAAKVLFNRMRKDRMVYSRLRSNEAWKELEKEVYKSEKSDEAKSLQNLEKIIKKSNEDQTVAKPSA
;
A
#
# COMPACT_ATOMS: atom_id res chain seq x y z
N MET A 1 -17.70 50.30 -76.37
CA MET A 1 -17.97 48.87 -76.63
C MET A 1 -17.04 48.06 -75.77
N ASN A 2 -17.52 47.56 -74.83
CA ASN A 2 -17.90 46.39 -74.05
C ASN A 2 -17.50 46.49 -72.58
N THR A 3 -18.34 47.08 -71.83
CA THR A 3 -18.49 46.91 -70.36
C THR A 3 -19.20 45.62 -70.11
N LYS A 4 -18.48 44.54 -69.74
CA LYS A 4 -19.06 43.31 -69.14
C LYS A 4 -17.92 42.29 -68.92
N LEU A 5 -17.12 42.47 -67.84
CA LEU A 5 -16.38 41.35 -67.25
C LEU A 5 -15.67 41.80 -65.94
N MET A 6 -16.42 42.28 -64.97
CA MET A 6 -15.92 42.54 -63.63
C MET A 6 -17.02 42.26 -62.60
N ALA A 7 -17.58 41.07 -62.58
CA ALA A 7 -18.57 40.70 -61.55
C ALA A 7 -18.56 39.18 -61.33
N SER A 8 -17.44 38.62 -60.83
CA SER A 8 -17.43 37.23 -60.44
C SER A 8 -16.23 36.78 -59.60
N VAL A 9 -15.68 37.62 -58.71
CA VAL A 9 -14.58 37.22 -57.83
C VAL A 9 -14.83 37.67 -56.36
N SER A 10 -16.00 37.91 -55.90
CA SER A 10 -16.27 38.41 -54.56
C SER A 10 -17.17 37.52 -53.70
N VAL A 11 -17.22 36.24 -53.88
CA VAL A 11 -18.08 35.32 -53.05
C VAL A 11 -17.33 34.14 -52.46
N LEU A 12 -16.01 34.08 -52.43
CA LEU A 12 -15.28 32.93 -51.91
C LEU A 12 -14.33 33.27 -50.71
N ALA A 13 -14.62 34.29 -49.92
CA ALA A 13 -13.77 34.66 -48.78
C ALA A 13 -14.50 34.77 -47.43
N LEU A 14 -15.57 33.99 -47.19
CA LEU A 14 -16.39 34.11 -45.97
C LEU A 14 -16.71 32.79 -45.27
N VAL A 15 -15.85 31.78 -45.33
CA VAL A 15 -16.06 30.48 -44.62
C VAL A 15 -14.86 30.01 -43.81
N LEU A 16 -13.96 30.88 -43.37
CA LEU A 16 -12.81 30.52 -42.52
C LEU A 16 -12.75 31.23 -41.16
N ALA A 17 -13.88 31.66 -40.63
CA ALA A 17 -13.97 32.24 -39.29
C ALA A 17 -14.83 31.42 -38.35
N GLY A 18 -14.53 30.12 -38.21
CA GLY A 18 -15.31 29.19 -37.39
C GLY A 18 -14.48 28.22 -36.56
N CYS A 19 -13.21 28.52 -36.25
CA CYS A 19 -12.52 27.85 -35.14
C CYS A 19 -12.63 28.76 -33.91
N ALA A 20 -13.81 28.76 -33.27
CA ALA A 20 -13.91 29.28 -31.93
C ALA A 20 -13.04 28.35 -31.04
N SER A 21 -11.93 28.91 -30.56
CA SER A 21 -11.11 28.37 -29.51
C SER A 21 -12.02 27.99 -28.34
N ASN A 22 -12.20 26.70 -28.08
CA ASN A 22 -12.76 26.18 -26.83
C ASN A 22 -11.70 26.43 -25.72
N GLU A 23 -11.36 27.70 -25.47
CA GLU A 23 -10.70 28.05 -24.25
C GLU A 23 -11.66 27.67 -23.09
N PRO A 24 -11.21 26.87 -22.11
CA PRO A 24 -12.06 26.60 -20.96
C PRO A 24 -12.41 27.93 -20.32
N LYS A 25 -13.71 28.26 -20.29
CA LYS A 25 -14.19 29.45 -19.60
C LYS A 25 -13.60 29.47 -18.20
N PRO A 26 -12.92 30.57 -17.79
CA PRO A 26 -12.42 30.69 -16.43
C PRO A 26 -13.60 30.46 -15.48
N LEU A 27 -13.40 29.57 -14.51
CA LEU A 27 -14.40 29.29 -13.47
C LEU A 27 -14.83 30.63 -12.89
N THR A 28 -16.11 30.97 -13.01
CA THR A 28 -16.63 32.21 -12.47
C THR A 28 -16.31 32.23 -10.98
N GLU A 29 -15.53 33.21 -10.51
CA GLU A 29 -15.06 33.33 -9.12
C GLU A 29 -16.19 33.66 -8.15
N THR A 30 -17.12 32.73 -8.00
CA THR A 30 -18.15 32.84 -6.96
C THR A 30 -17.52 32.63 -5.57
N PRO A 31 -18.10 33.19 -4.50
CA PRO A 31 -17.60 32.97 -3.14
C PRO A 31 -17.47 31.47 -2.79
N GLU A 32 -18.36 30.65 -3.32
CA GLU A 32 -18.33 29.19 -3.14
C GLU A 32 -17.13 28.54 -3.83
N VAL A 33 -16.80 28.95 -5.05
CA VAL A 33 -15.64 28.46 -5.79
C VAL A 33 -14.36 28.87 -5.06
N LYS A 34 -14.25 30.12 -4.62
CA LYS A 34 -13.10 30.59 -3.81
C LYS A 34 -12.91 29.77 -2.54
N TYR A 35 -13.98 29.51 -1.81
CA TYR A 35 -13.93 28.67 -0.59
C TYR A 35 -13.47 27.25 -0.90
N LYS A 36 -14.03 26.60 -1.93
CA LYS A 36 -13.65 25.25 -2.35
C LYS A 36 -12.18 25.20 -2.78
N THR A 37 -11.70 26.16 -3.56
CA THR A 37 -10.31 26.26 -4.00
C THR A 37 -9.37 26.42 -2.81
N ALA A 38 -9.65 27.36 -1.91
CA ALA A 38 -8.84 27.53 -0.70
C ALA A 38 -8.80 26.26 0.18
N LYS A 39 -9.93 25.54 0.27
CA LYS A 39 -9.98 24.25 1.00
C LYS A 39 -9.13 23.17 0.32
N VAL A 40 -9.12 23.12 -1.00
CA VAL A 40 -8.28 22.18 -1.76
C VAL A 40 -6.80 22.53 -1.59
N GLU A 41 -6.44 23.80 -1.73
CA GLU A 41 -5.07 24.29 -1.51
C GLU A 41 -4.57 23.99 -0.10
N ALA A 42 -5.37 24.30 0.93
CA ALA A 42 -5.06 23.99 2.31
C ALA A 42 -4.87 22.47 2.53
N THR A 43 -5.66 21.65 1.86
CA THR A 43 -5.54 20.18 1.95
C THR A 43 -4.28 19.67 1.26
N THR A 44 -3.95 20.21 0.07
CA THR A 44 -2.79 19.77 -0.70
C THR A 44 -1.47 20.23 -0.11
N SER A 45 -1.43 21.36 0.58
CA SER A 45 -0.22 21.89 1.22
C SER A 45 0.26 21.06 2.42
N ILE A 46 -0.66 20.36 3.10
CA ILE A 46 -0.37 19.55 4.29
C ILE A 46 -0.13 18.06 3.98
N ILE A 47 -0.16 17.65 2.71
CA ILE A 47 0.08 16.24 2.36
C ILE A 47 1.54 15.90 2.65
N PRO A 48 1.83 14.90 3.51
CA PRO A 48 3.19 14.46 3.80
C PRO A 48 3.95 14.04 2.54
N ASP A 49 5.27 14.24 2.53
CA ASP A 49 6.09 13.87 1.37
C ASP A 49 6.10 12.36 1.12
N TRP A 50 6.11 11.56 2.19
CA TRP A 50 6.02 10.11 2.10
C TRP A 50 4.66 9.62 1.56
N TYR A 51 3.58 10.42 1.67
CA TYR A 51 2.29 10.11 1.07
C TYR A 51 2.31 10.37 -0.44
N LYS A 52 2.96 11.46 -0.89
CA LYS A 52 3.15 11.80 -2.32
C LYS A 52 4.09 10.81 -3.00
N LYS A 53 5.18 10.43 -2.30
CA LYS A 53 6.18 9.50 -2.78
C LYS A 53 6.47 8.47 -1.69
N MET A 54 5.82 7.32 -1.82
CA MET A 54 6.03 6.21 -0.87
C MET A 54 7.49 5.77 -0.85
N PRO A 55 8.02 5.40 0.34
CA PRO A 55 9.34 4.79 0.45
C PRO A 55 9.45 3.52 -0.40
N GLU A 56 10.64 3.28 -0.94
CA GLU A 56 10.99 2.03 -1.63
C GLU A 56 12.05 1.30 -0.82
N LYS A 57 11.77 0.04 -0.48
CA LYS A 57 12.69 -0.83 0.23
C LYS A 57 12.56 -2.25 -0.31
N LYS A 58 13.67 -2.82 -0.74
CA LYS A 58 13.69 -4.21 -1.22
C LYS A 58 13.16 -5.16 -0.13
N GLY A 59 12.18 -5.97 -0.49
CA GLY A 59 11.57 -6.92 0.45
C GLY A 59 10.51 -6.33 1.36
N SER A 60 9.98 -5.15 1.04
CA SER A 60 8.87 -4.52 1.76
C SER A 60 7.82 -3.97 0.80
N ILE A 61 6.57 -4.01 1.23
CA ILE A 61 5.42 -3.41 0.58
C ILE A 61 4.99 -2.24 1.45
N PHE A 62 4.85 -1.05 0.85
CA PHE A 62 4.34 0.13 1.53
C PHE A 62 2.96 0.48 1.00
N THR A 63 2.07 0.94 1.87
CA THR A 63 0.76 1.47 1.49
C THR A 63 0.41 2.67 2.34
N VAL A 64 -0.35 3.58 1.76
CA VAL A 64 -0.78 4.80 2.41
C VAL A 64 -2.30 4.84 2.47
N GLY A 65 -2.82 5.47 3.52
CA GLY A 65 -4.23 5.78 3.66
C GLY A 65 -4.41 7.16 4.24
N ALA A 66 -5.54 7.79 3.91
CA ALA A 66 -5.93 9.06 4.49
C ALA A 66 -7.43 9.05 4.79
N ALA A 67 -7.83 9.82 5.80
CA ALA A 67 -9.22 10.02 6.16
C ALA A 67 -9.42 11.37 6.84
N VAL A 68 -10.68 11.81 6.86
CA VAL A 68 -11.12 12.97 7.65
C VAL A 68 -12.27 12.54 8.53
N ALA A 69 -12.21 12.86 9.82
CA ALA A 69 -13.26 12.56 10.78
C ALA A 69 -13.33 13.65 11.87
N PRO A 70 -14.48 13.79 12.54
CA PRO A 70 -14.65 14.76 13.63
C PRO A 70 -13.86 14.39 14.90
N ASP A 71 -13.49 13.12 15.07
CA ASP A 71 -12.68 12.60 16.17
C ASP A 71 -11.30 12.18 15.66
N LEU A 72 -10.26 12.46 16.45
CA LEU A 72 -8.86 12.19 16.11
C LEU A 72 -8.60 10.70 15.92
N GLN A 73 -9.01 9.87 16.88
CA GLN A 73 -8.75 8.43 16.84
C GLN A 73 -9.50 7.80 15.65
N PHE A 74 -10.74 8.23 15.44
CA PHE A 74 -11.56 7.74 14.33
C PHE A 74 -10.96 8.10 12.96
N ALA A 75 -10.36 9.30 12.82
CA ALA A 75 -9.64 9.68 11.60
C ALA A 75 -8.45 8.75 11.34
N VAL A 76 -7.65 8.43 12.37
CA VAL A 76 -6.50 7.51 12.28
C VAL A 76 -6.96 6.09 11.96
N ASP A 77 -8.02 5.61 12.59
CA ASP A 77 -8.55 4.26 12.38
C ASP A 77 -9.06 4.07 10.94
N ILE A 78 -9.82 5.04 10.40
CA ILE A 78 -10.29 4.99 9.01
C ILE A 78 -9.10 5.09 8.04
N ALA A 79 -8.14 5.98 8.28
CA ALA A 79 -6.95 6.10 7.43
C ALA A 79 -6.16 4.78 7.42
N THR A 80 -5.99 4.15 8.58
CA THR A 80 -5.36 2.83 8.72
C THR A 80 -6.14 1.76 7.95
N MET A 81 -7.46 1.74 8.06
CA MET A 81 -8.31 0.80 7.33
C MET A 81 -8.18 0.98 5.82
N ASN A 82 -8.17 2.22 5.33
CA ASN A 82 -7.97 2.52 3.91
C ASN A 82 -6.60 2.02 3.41
N ALA A 83 -5.54 2.21 4.20
CA ALA A 83 -4.21 1.68 3.88
C ALA A 83 -4.19 0.15 3.85
N LYS A 84 -4.90 -0.52 4.79
CA LYS A 84 -5.01 -2.00 4.85
C LYS A 84 -5.73 -2.60 3.65
N VAL A 85 -6.76 -1.94 3.12
CA VAL A 85 -7.46 -2.41 1.91
C VAL A 85 -6.50 -2.48 0.72
N VAL A 86 -5.71 -1.42 0.50
CA VAL A 86 -4.69 -1.40 -0.55
C VAL A 86 -3.58 -2.42 -0.27
N LEU A 87 -3.22 -2.59 1.01
CA LEU A 87 -2.22 -3.56 1.44
C LEU A 87 -2.65 -4.99 1.10
N ALA A 88 -3.91 -5.36 1.37
CA ALA A 88 -4.44 -6.68 1.04
C ALA A 88 -4.28 -7.03 -0.45
N ASP A 89 -4.57 -6.09 -1.34
CA ASP A 89 -4.39 -6.30 -2.79
C ASP A 89 -2.91 -6.49 -3.16
N ARG A 90 -2.02 -5.71 -2.59
CA ARG A 90 -0.57 -5.83 -2.84
C ARG A 90 0.00 -7.14 -2.30
N ILE A 91 -0.43 -7.56 -1.10
CA ILE A 91 -0.07 -8.86 -0.54
C ILE A 91 -0.59 -10.00 -1.42
N ASN A 92 -1.83 -9.92 -1.92
CA ASN A 92 -2.39 -10.90 -2.85
C ASN A 92 -1.54 -11.06 -4.11
N CYS A 93 -1.14 -9.95 -4.73
CA CYS A 93 -0.26 -9.96 -5.89
C CYS A 93 1.10 -10.61 -5.56
N LYS A 94 1.65 -10.29 -4.40
CA LYS A 94 2.92 -10.84 -3.92
C LYS A 94 2.82 -12.34 -3.67
N LEU A 95 1.80 -12.81 -2.97
CA LEU A 95 1.56 -14.23 -2.70
C LEU A 95 1.38 -15.02 -4.00
N LYS A 96 0.65 -14.49 -4.98
CA LYS A 96 0.52 -15.10 -6.32
C LYS A 96 1.88 -15.27 -7.01
N ALA A 97 2.70 -14.22 -7.00
CA ALA A 97 4.03 -14.25 -7.62
C ALA A 97 4.97 -15.24 -6.89
N MET A 98 4.97 -15.24 -5.56
CA MET A 98 5.77 -16.18 -4.74
C MET A 98 5.35 -17.62 -4.97
N THR A 99 4.04 -17.91 -4.94
CA THR A 99 3.50 -19.24 -5.20
C THR A 99 3.90 -19.74 -6.58
N LYS A 100 3.75 -18.90 -7.62
CA LYS A 100 4.13 -19.26 -8.98
C LYS A 100 5.62 -19.57 -9.11
N SER A 101 6.48 -18.74 -8.52
CA SER A 101 7.93 -18.95 -8.50
C SER A 101 8.31 -20.23 -7.76
N TRP A 102 7.68 -20.49 -6.62
CA TRP A 102 7.93 -21.68 -5.82
C TRP A 102 7.45 -22.96 -6.51
N MET A 103 6.25 -22.95 -7.10
CA MET A 103 5.73 -24.08 -7.90
C MET A 103 6.64 -24.39 -9.12
N ALA A 104 7.21 -23.38 -9.75
CA ALA A 104 8.17 -23.57 -10.83
C ALA A 104 9.45 -24.29 -10.35
N LYS A 105 9.95 -23.96 -9.15
CA LYS A 105 11.08 -24.67 -8.52
C LYS A 105 10.73 -26.13 -8.18
N LEU A 106 9.53 -26.37 -7.65
CA LEU A 106 9.05 -27.72 -7.33
C LEU A 106 8.87 -28.57 -8.58
N GLY A 107 8.38 -27.99 -9.69
CA GLY A 107 8.20 -28.69 -10.97
C GLY A 107 9.51 -29.13 -11.63
N GLN A 108 10.66 -28.66 -11.13
CA GLN A 108 11.99 -29.13 -11.52
C GLN A 108 12.48 -30.32 -10.67
N THR A 109 11.68 -30.76 -9.72
CA THR A 109 11.96 -31.90 -8.82
C THR A 109 10.92 -32.98 -9.06
N ASP A 110 11.17 -34.22 -8.59
CA ASP A 110 10.27 -35.38 -8.75
C ASP A 110 9.01 -35.27 -7.86
N VAL A 111 8.26 -34.16 -7.98
CA VAL A 111 6.99 -33.97 -7.26
C VAL A 111 5.83 -34.41 -8.12
N ASP A 112 5.00 -35.31 -7.57
CA ASP A 112 3.80 -35.84 -8.21
C ASP A 112 2.81 -34.72 -8.59
N ALA A 113 2.16 -34.87 -9.77
CA ALA A 113 1.17 -33.92 -10.28
C ALA A 113 -0.02 -33.70 -9.33
N ASN A 114 -0.43 -34.72 -8.58
CA ASN A 114 -1.51 -34.61 -7.59
C ASN A 114 -1.09 -33.70 -6.42
N VAL A 115 0.18 -33.80 -5.98
CA VAL A 115 0.74 -32.92 -4.93
C VAL A 115 0.80 -31.51 -5.44
N MET A 116 1.21 -31.26 -6.67
CA MET A 116 1.22 -29.94 -7.29
C MET A 116 -0.18 -29.32 -7.34
N THR A 117 -1.20 -30.11 -7.68
CA THR A 117 -2.60 -29.67 -7.67
C THR A 117 -3.07 -29.26 -6.27
N GLU A 118 -2.69 -30.03 -5.23
CA GLU A 118 -3.08 -29.72 -3.86
C GLU A 118 -2.39 -28.47 -3.33
N ILE A 119 -1.10 -28.30 -3.64
CA ILE A 119 -0.36 -27.06 -3.36
C ILE A 119 -1.06 -25.85 -3.98
N GLU A 120 -1.50 -25.96 -5.24
CA GLU A 120 -2.21 -24.89 -5.92
C GLU A 120 -3.53 -24.54 -5.24
N LYS A 121 -4.29 -25.53 -4.79
CA LYS A 121 -5.53 -25.29 -4.02
C LYS A 121 -5.26 -24.56 -2.70
N VAL A 122 -4.27 -25.03 -1.92
CA VAL A 122 -3.89 -24.38 -0.65
C VAL A 122 -3.46 -22.94 -0.91
N ALA A 123 -2.64 -22.71 -1.94
CA ALA A 123 -2.19 -21.36 -2.30
C ALA A 123 -3.35 -20.46 -2.74
N LYS A 124 -4.28 -20.95 -3.54
CA LYS A 124 -5.50 -20.21 -3.93
C LYS A 124 -6.33 -19.80 -2.71
N ASN A 125 -6.46 -20.68 -1.71
CA ASN A 125 -7.16 -20.39 -0.47
C ASN A 125 -6.46 -19.31 0.36
N VAL A 126 -5.11 -19.31 0.41
CA VAL A 126 -4.34 -18.25 1.09
C VAL A 126 -4.56 -16.90 0.41
N ILE A 127 -4.55 -16.89 -0.92
CA ILE A 127 -4.75 -15.67 -1.73
C ILE A 127 -6.17 -15.13 -1.58
N ALA A 128 -7.19 -16.01 -1.52
CA ALA A 128 -8.58 -15.63 -1.38
C ALA A 128 -8.92 -15.05 0.02
N ASN A 129 -8.20 -15.50 1.06
CA ASN A 129 -8.42 -15.11 2.46
C ASN A 129 -7.13 -14.48 3.02
N VAL A 130 -6.70 -13.36 2.41
CA VAL A 130 -5.50 -12.65 2.86
C VAL A 130 -5.70 -12.10 4.26
N ASP A 131 -4.85 -12.56 5.16
CA ASP A 131 -4.67 -11.93 6.46
C ASP A 131 -3.58 -10.86 6.34
N VAL A 132 -3.96 -9.62 6.63
CA VAL A 132 -3.03 -8.48 6.64
C VAL A 132 -2.30 -8.34 7.99
N ALA A 133 -2.45 -9.29 8.92
CA ALA A 133 -1.70 -9.30 10.17
C ALA A 133 -0.19 -9.28 9.90
N GLY A 134 0.57 -8.60 10.78
CA GLY A 134 2.02 -8.44 10.61
C GLY A 134 2.43 -7.16 9.84
N TYR A 135 1.50 -6.25 9.56
CA TYR A 135 1.85 -4.91 9.11
C TYR A 135 2.39 -4.06 10.27
N ASN A 136 3.26 -3.11 9.93
CA ASN A 136 3.76 -2.10 10.86
C ASN A 136 3.33 -0.71 10.41
N PRO A 137 2.68 0.10 11.27
CA PRO A 137 2.55 1.53 11.02
C PRO A 137 3.93 2.18 11.15
N ILE A 138 4.37 2.85 10.10
CA ILE A 138 5.69 3.51 10.04
C ILE A 138 5.55 4.98 10.37
N GLU A 139 4.56 5.65 9.75
CA GLU A 139 4.27 7.05 9.94
C GLU A 139 2.77 7.26 10.14
N VAL A 140 2.45 8.16 11.05
CA VAL A 140 1.08 8.65 11.29
C VAL A 140 1.18 10.15 11.50
N GLU A 141 0.55 10.93 10.63
CA GLU A 141 0.48 12.38 10.76
C GLU A 141 -0.97 12.83 10.75
N VAL A 142 -1.27 13.81 11.62
CA VAL A 142 -2.62 14.36 11.74
C VAL A 142 -2.58 15.86 11.64
N PHE A 143 -3.50 16.41 10.85
CA PHE A 143 -3.62 17.84 10.58
C PHE A 143 -5.06 18.32 10.79
N PRO A 144 -5.28 19.59 11.10
CA PRO A 144 -6.61 20.18 11.12
C PRO A 144 -7.20 20.24 9.70
N SER A 145 -8.51 19.96 9.58
CA SER A 145 -9.28 20.07 8.35
C SER A 145 -10.62 20.76 8.63
N GLY A 146 -10.59 22.06 8.75
CA GLY A 146 -11.70 22.85 9.28
C GLY A 146 -11.96 22.50 10.75
N THR A 147 -13.16 22.00 11.07
CA THR A 147 -13.55 21.52 12.41
C THR A 147 -13.29 20.04 12.61
N GLN A 148 -12.54 19.39 11.73
CA GLN A 148 -12.30 17.96 11.74
C GLN A 148 -10.79 17.66 11.72
N TYR A 149 -10.42 16.40 11.96
CA TYR A 149 -9.06 15.90 11.89
C TYR A 149 -8.83 15.17 10.56
N ARG A 150 -7.73 15.47 9.89
CA ARG A 150 -7.24 14.73 8.72
C ARG A 150 -6.04 13.89 9.12
N ALA A 151 -6.16 12.58 9.02
CA ALA A 151 -5.07 11.66 9.29
C ALA A 151 -4.48 11.11 7.98
N PHE A 152 -3.16 10.93 7.98
CA PHE A 152 -2.39 10.19 6.98
C PHE A 152 -1.65 9.07 7.68
N VAL A 153 -1.65 7.88 7.09
CA VAL A 153 -1.01 6.69 7.65
C VAL A 153 -0.18 6.00 6.58
N LEU A 154 1.05 5.61 6.93
CA LEU A 154 1.94 4.77 6.13
C LEU A 154 2.11 3.43 6.81
N LEU A 155 1.82 2.35 6.09
CA LEU A 155 2.02 0.98 6.55
C LEU A 155 3.16 0.32 5.76
N GLU A 156 3.97 -0.46 6.45
CA GLU A 156 4.95 -1.39 5.87
C GLU A 156 4.52 -2.83 6.13
N TYR A 157 4.70 -3.69 5.12
CA TYR A 157 4.53 -5.13 5.23
C TYR A 157 5.72 -5.83 4.57
N SER A 158 6.39 -6.73 5.29
CA SER A 158 7.58 -7.38 4.75
C SER A 158 7.24 -8.60 3.88
N ASP A 159 8.08 -8.85 2.87
CA ASP A 159 8.00 -10.07 2.04
C ASP A 159 8.17 -11.35 2.87
N LYS A 160 8.88 -11.25 4.00
CA LYS A 160 9.07 -12.35 4.93
C LYS A 160 7.76 -12.76 5.62
N GLU A 161 6.93 -11.78 5.99
CA GLU A 161 5.60 -12.06 6.53
C GLU A 161 4.71 -12.77 5.49
N ALA A 162 4.78 -12.37 4.22
CA ALA A 162 4.08 -13.06 3.15
C ALA A 162 4.55 -14.51 2.99
N ALA A 163 5.87 -14.75 3.03
CA ALA A 163 6.44 -16.10 2.97
C ALA A 163 6.00 -16.96 4.16
N LYS A 164 5.99 -16.38 5.37
CA LYS A 164 5.56 -17.04 6.60
C LYS A 164 4.09 -17.44 6.56
N VAL A 165 3.21 -16.54 6.09
CA VAL A 165 1.79 -16.85 5.92
C VAL A 165 1.60 -18.04 4.98
N LEU A 166 2.26 -18.04 3.82
CA LEU A 166 2.19 -19.12 2.84
C LEU A 166 2.73 -20.44 3.41
N PHE A 167 3.92 -20.41 4.00
CA PHE A 167 4.56 -21.58 4.62
C PHE A 167 3.70 -22.19 5.72
N ASN A 168 3.22 -21.38 6.66
CA ASN A 168 2.42 -21.87 7.78
C ASN A 168 1.10 -22.49 7.32
N ARG A 169 0.49 -21.97 6.27
CA ARG A 169 -0.74 -22.53 5.70
C ARG A 169 -0.48 -23.89 5.04
N MET A 170 0.59 -24.00 4.25
CA MET A 170 0.98 -25.27 3.62
C MET A 170 1.40 -26.32 4.64
N ARG A 171 2.08 -25.91 5.72
CA ARG A 171 2.46 -26.82 6.81
C ARG A 171 1.27 -27.39 7.56
N LYS A 172 0.16 -26.66 7.67
CA LYS A 172 -1.09 -27.12 8.28
C LYS A 172 -1.82 -28.15 7.42
N ASP A 173 -1.59 -28.18 6.12
CA ASP A 173 -2.14 -29.20 5.25
C ASP A 173 -1.30 -30.50 5.35
N ARG A 174 -1.89 -31.54 5.89
CA ARG A 174 -1.19 -32.81 6.18
C ARG A 174 -0.68 -33.49 4.93
N MET A 175 -1.44 -33.44 3.82
CA MET A 175 -1.06 -34.07 2.57
C MET A 175 0.13 -33.34 1.94
N VAL A 176 0.02 -32.02 1.82
CA VAL A 176 1.08 -31.15 1.27
C VAL A 176 2.35 -31.30 2.11
N TYR A 177 2.25 -31.17 3.43
CA TYR A 177 3.42 -31.26 4.32
C TYR A 177 4.10 -32.64 4.26
N SER A 178 3.34 -33.74 4.31
CA SER A 178 3.91 -35.10 4.30
C SER A 178 4.71 -35.38 3.03
N ARG A 179 4.32 -34.81 1.90
CA ARG A 179 4.96 -35.00 0.60
C ARG A 179 6.14 -34.05 0.35
N LEU A 180 6.07 -32.83 0.91
CA LEU A 180 7.08 -31.81 0.68
C LEU A 180 8.20 -31.75 1.71
N ARG A 181 8.03 -32.28 2.92
CA ARG A 181 9.01 -32.17 4.02
C ARG A 181 10.42 -32.69 3.69
N SER A 182 10.56 -33.60 2.73
CA SER A 182 11.84 -34.13 2.26
C SER A 182 12.40 -33.34 1.05
N ASN A 183 11.60 -32.49 0.41
CA ASN A 183 11.98 -31.75 -0.78
C ASN A 183 12.91 -30.58 -0.43
N GLU A 184 13.97 -30.39 -1.22
CA GLU A 184 14.98 -29.34 -0.97
C GLU A 184 14.40 -27.92 -1.07
N ALA A 185 13.48 -27.67 -2.03
CA ALA A 185 12.83 -26.35 -2.16
C ALA A 185 11.94 -26.03 -0.94
N TRP A 186 11.35 -27.06 -0.31
CA TRP A 186 10.62 -26.90 0.95
C TRP A 186 11.56 -26.55 2.10
N LYS A 187 12.67 -27.28 2.25
CA LYS A 187 13.66 -27.02 3.30
C LYS A 187 14.28 -25.62 3.19
N GLU A 188 14.50 -25.14 1.96
CA GLU A 188 14.99 -23.78 1.70
C GLU A 188 13.96 -22.75 2.21
N LEU A 189 12.68 -22.91 1.86
CA LEU A 189 11.60 -22.03 2.33
C LEU A 189 11.46 -22.05 3.85
N GLU A 190 11.49 -23.25 4.45
CA GLU A 190 11.45 -23.44 5.89
C GLU A 190 12.61 -22.71 6.60
N LYS A 191 13.83 -22.87 6.10
CA LYS A 191 15.01 -22.18 6.63
C LYS A 191 14.89 -20.66 6.56
N GLU A 192 14.33 -20.14 5.47
CA GLU A 192 14.12 -18.70 5.29
C GLU A 192 13.10 -18.17 6.31
N VAL A 193 12.00 -18.87 6.51
CA VAL A 193 10.95 -18.51 7.48
C VAL A 193 11.50 -18.55 8.91
N TYR A 194 12.18 -19.61 9.34
CA TYR A 194 12.77 -19.71 10.68
C TYR A 194 13.85 -18.65 10.94
N LYS A 195 14.68 -18.33 9.94
CA LYS A 195 15.65 -17.24 10.07
C LYS A 195 14.97 -15.89 10.30
N SER A 196 13.83 -15.68 9.67
CA SER A 196 13.00 -14.50 9.87
C SER A 196 12.44 -14.42 11.29
N GLU A 197 11.85 -15.50 11.78
CA GLU A 197 11.26 -15.58 13.13
C GLU A 197 12.29 -15.27 14.22
N LYS A 198 13.47 -15.87 14.17
CA LYS A 198 14.56 -15.57 15.11
C LYS A 198 15.03 -14.13 15.07
N SER A 199 15.06 -13.53 13.88
CA SER A 199 15.42 -12.11 13.73
C SER A 199 14.38 -11.18 14.36
N ASP A 200 13.11 -11.53 14.24
CA ASP A 200 12.00 -10.72 14.76
C ASP A 200 11.88 -10.88 16.29
N GLU A 201 12.11 -12.07 16.83
CA GLU A 201 12.25 -12.31 18.27
C GLU A 201 13.40 -11.50 18.88
N ALA A 202 14.58 -11.53 18.25
CA ALA A 202 15.73 -10.77 18.73
C ALA A 202 15.47 -9.26 18.75
N LYS A 203 14.79 -8.72 17.73
CA LYS A 203 14.40 -7.29 17.70
C LYS A 203 13.38 -6.96 18.79
N SER A 204 12.41 -7.84 19.02
CA SER A 204 11.40 -7.65 20.06
C SER A 204 12.04 -7.61 21.45
N LEU A 205 12.98 -8.51 21.72
CA LEU A 205 13.74 -8.52 22.98
C LEU A 205 14.56 -7.24 23.16
N GLN A 206 15.28 -6.79 22.12
CA GLN A 206 16.03 -5.54 22.16
C GLN A 206 15.15 -4.33 22.41
N ASN A 207 13.95 -4.30 21.84
CA ASN A 207 13.01 -3.21 22.08
C ASN A 207 12.46 -3.23 23.52
N LEU A 208 12.16 -4.40 24.07
CA LEU A 208 11.76 -4.56 25.45
C LEU A 208 12.87 -4.11 26.41
N GLU A 209 14.12 -4.49 26.16
CA GLU A 209 15.26 -4.04 26.97
C GLU A 209 15.43 -2.52 26.94
N LYS A 210 15.24 -1.87 25.79
CA LYS A 210 15.27 -0.40 25.68
C LYS A 210 14.16 0.27 26.48
N ILE A 211 12.94 -0.29 26.44
CA ILE A 211 11.79 0.22 27.20
C ILE A 211 12.06 0.10 28.70
N ILE A 212 12.56 -1.05 29.16
CA ILE A 212 12.89 -1.29 30.58
C ILE A 212 13.99 -0.33 31.06
N LYS A 213 15.06 -0.14 30.27
CA LYS A 213 16.11 0.82 30.59
C LYS A 213 15.57 2.23 30.75
N LYS A 214 14.76 2.68 29.78
CA LYS A 214 14.15 4.01 29.83
C LYS A 214 13.23 4.19 31.04
N SER A 215 12.42 3.19 31.38
CA SER A 215 11.55 3.20 32.55
C SER A 215 12.33 3.28 33.87
N ASN A 216 13.48 2.60 33.94
CA ASN A 216 14.34 2.65 35.15
C ASN A 216 15.06 3.99 35.27
N GLU A 217 15.48 4.63 34.18
CA GLU A 217 16.07 5.96 34.16
C GLU A 217 15.08 7.02 34.62
N ASP A 218 13.83 6.97 34.14
CA ASP A 218 12.77 7.88 34.54
C ASP A 218 12.40 7.75 36.05
N GLN A 219 12.50 6.55 36.64
CA GLN A 219 12.26 6.32 38.06
C GLN A 219 13.40 6.82 38.95
N THR A 220 14.64 6.88 38.45
CA THR A 220 15.78 7.39 39.22
C THR A 220 15.80 8.90 39.27
N VAL A 221 15.21 9.60 38.30
CA VAL A 221 15.12 11.07 38.26
C VAL A 221 13.98 11.60 39.16
N ALA A 222 12.98 10.77 39.46
CA ALA A 222 11.79 11.16 40.23
C ALA A 222 11.97 11.05 41.78
N LYS A 223 13.19 10.85 42.32
CA LYS A 223 13.41 10.85 43.78
C LYS A 223 13.46 12.29 44.28
N PRO A 224 12.49 12.77 45.09
CA PRO A 224 12.58 14.10 45.70
C PRO A 224 13.72 14.10 46.70
N SER A 225 14.55 15.10 46.60
CA SER A 225 15.51 15.46 47.64
C SER A 225 14.75 15.83 48.95
N ALA A 226 14.95 15.05 49.97
CA ALA A 226 14.46 15.30 51.32
C ALA A 226 15.17 16.52 51.93
#